data_c3e83e38fdb0e3d4ccec751f9b1c7b10
#
_entry.id   c3e83e38fdb0e3d4ccec751f9b1c7b10
#
_cell.length_a   1.000
_cell.length_b   1.000
_cell.length_c   1.000
_cell.angle_alpha   90.00
_cell.angle_beta   90.00
_cell.angle_gamma   90.00
#
_symmetry.space_group_name_H-M   'P 1'
#
loop_
_entity.id
_entity.type
_entity.pdbx_description
1 polymer ?
#
loop_
_entity_poly.entity_id
_entity_poly.type
_entity_poly.pdbx_seq_one_letter_code
_entity_poly.pdbx_strand_id
1 'polypeptide(L)'
;ILAGFEHNRRVMIQGFHGTGKSTHIEQIAARLNWPCVRINLDSHISRIDLLGKDAIKLNDGKQITEFQEGLLPWSIQNPVALVFDEYDAGRPDVMFVIQRILEVEGKLTLLDQNKIINPHSSFRLFATTNTVGLGDMTGLYHGTQQINQGQMDRWHILSTLNYLDPSQELKVVMSKLNNLKGEKNKEIIKNMIKLANLTRVGFANGDISTLMSPRTVISWGQNFKIFKDLVTSFNLTFLNKCDDIEKSIISEYFQRCFDIEIDNGESGSAS
;
A
#
# COMPACT_ATOMS: atom_id res chain seq x y z
N ILE A 1 -14.44 6.64 -3.38
CA ILE A 1 -13.67 7.62 -2.60
C ILE A 1 -14.44 8.94 -2.52
N LEU A 2 -14.91 9.55 -3.64
CA LEU A 2 -15.64 10.81 -3.64
C LEU A 2 -16.86 10.79 -2.70
N ALA A 3 -17.65 9.72 -2.72
CA ALA A 3 -18.76 9.53 -1.79
C ALA A 3 -18.32 9.55 -0.31
N GLY A 4 -17.11 9.07 -0.01
CA GLY A 4 -16.52 9.17 1.32
C GLY A 4 -16.27 10.60 1.75
N PHE A 5 -15.74 11.43 0.84
CA PHE A 5 -15.52 12.86 1.11
C PHE A 5 -16.84 13.63 1.25
N GLU A 6 -17.77 13.46 0.32
CA GLU A 6 -19.01 14.21 0.27
C GLU A 6 -19.98 13.83 1.39
N HIS A 7 -20.20 12.53 1.59
CA HIS A 7 -21.24 12.03 2.50
C HIS A 7 -20.69 11.45 3.80
N ASN A 8 -19.44 11.70 4.13
CA ASN A 8 -18.77 11.18 5.33
C ASN A 8 -18.92 9.64 5.47
N ARG A 9 -18.82 8.90 4.36
CA ARG A 9 -18.84 7.44 4.39
C ARG A 9 -17.46 6.90 4.72
N ARG A 10 -17.40 5.85 5.53
CA ARG A 10 -16.18 5.09 5.81
C ARG A 10 -15.89 4.23 4.58
N VAL A 11 -14.76 4.45 3.92
CA VAL A 11 -14.41 3.76 2.66
C VAL A 11 -13.15 2.95 2.85
N MET A 12 -13.23 1.67 2.53
CA MET A 12 -12.08 0.77 2.47
C MET A 12 -11.80 0.38 1.03
N ILE A 13 -10.53 0.48 0.62
CA ILE A 13 -10.08 0.05 -0.71
C ILE A 13 -9.23 -1.19 -0.57
N GLN A 14 -9.69 -2.26 -1.18
CA GLN A 14 -9.01 -3.54 -1.25
C GLN A 14 -8.31 -3.70 -2.60
N GLY A 15 -7.25 -4.49 -2.66
CA GLY A 15 -6.59 -4.87 -3.92
C GLY A 15 -5.15 -5.30 -3.71
N PHE A 16 -4.55 -5.87 -4.74
CA PHE A 16 -3.17 -6.32 -4.71
C PHE A 16 -2.19 -5.18 -4.40
N HIS A 17 -1.00 -5.53 -3.92
CA HIS A 17 0.04 -4.54 -3.66
C HIS A 17 0.45 -3.82 -4.98
N GLY A 18 0.80 -2.54 -4.84
CA GLY A 18 1.23 -1.73 -5.99
C GLY A 18 0.11 -1.30 -6.96
N THR A 19 -1.18 -1.58 -6.68
CA THR A 19 -2.31 -1.08 -7.49
C THR A 19 -2.60 0.41 -7.29
N GLY A 20 -1.94 1.05 -6.33
CA GLY A 20 -2.09 2.49 -6.08
C GLY A 20 -3.23 2.87 -5.13
N LYS A 21 -3.70 1.96 -4.28
CA LYS A 21 -4.82 2.19 -3.32
C LYS A 21 -4.66 3.49 -2.53
N SER A 22 -3.60 3.61 -1.76
CA SER A 22 -3.32 4.76 -0.91
C SER A 22 -3.09 6.03 -1.73
N THR A 23 -2.30 5.92 -2.80
CA THR A 23 -2.05 7.03 -3.73
C THR A 23 -3.34 7.55 -4.36
N HIS A 24 -4.32 6.69 -4.63
CA HIS A 24 -5.61 7.10 -5.20
C HIS A 24 -6.39 7.98 -4.23
N ILE A 25 -6.42 7.61 -2.94
CA ILE A 25 -7.06 8.42 -1.89
C ILE A 25 -6.35 9.77 -1.76
N GLU A 26 -5.01 9.75 -1.63
CA GLU A 26 -4.18 10.96 -1.50
C GLU A 26 -4.35 11.92 -2.69
N GLN A 27 -4.40 11.38 -3.92
CA GLN A 27 -4.57 12.18 -5.13
C GLN A 27 -5.97 12.80 -5.24
N ILE A 28 -7.01 12.13 -4.77
CA ILE A 28 -8.36 12.70 -4.71
C ILE A 28 -8.43 13.76 -3.62
N ALA A 29 -7.89 13.50 -2.43
CA ALA A 29 -7.79 14.48 -1.37
C ALA A 29 -7.08 15.76 -1.84
N ALA A 30 -5.93 15.63 -2.51
CA ALA A 30 -5.19 16.76 -3.05
C ALA A 30 -6.00 17.59 -4.07
N ARG A 31 -6.78 16.93 -4.96
CA ARG A 31 -7.64 17.63 -5.92
C ARG A 31 -8.82 18.33 -5.28
N LEU A 32 -9.29 17.83 -4.15
CA LEU A 32 -10.34 18.46 -3.34
C LEU A 32 -9.78 19.52 -2.38
N ASN A 33 -8.47 19.77 -2.41
CA ASN A 33 -7.77 20.62 -1.43
C ASN A 33 -8.05 20.19 0.03
N TRP A 34 -8.13 18.88 0.27
CA TRP A 34 -8.40 18.29 1.57
C TRP A 34 -7.12 17.76 2.19
N PRO A 35 -6.71 18.24 3.36
CA PRO A 35 -5.53 17.70 4.03
C PRO A 35 -5.67 16.20 4.26
N CYS A 36 -4.61 15.45 3.96
CA CYS A 36 -4.61 13.99 4.06
C CYS A 36 -3.48 13.52 4.98
N VAL A 37 -3.82 12.71 5.96
CA VAL A 37 -2.89 12.09 6.91
C VAL A 37 -2.96 10.58 6.70
N ARG A 38 -1.80 9.93 6.55
CA ARG A 38 -1.72 8.49 6.37
C ARG A 38 -0.96 7.85 7.52
N ILE A 39 -1.53 6.80 8.08
CA ILE A 39 -0.92 5.95 9.11
C ILE A 39 -0.84 4.55 8.53
N ASN A 40 0.36 4.00 8.45
CA ASN A 40 0.57 2.60 8.09
C ASN A 40 0.39 1.75 9.35
N LEU A 41 -0.56 0.81 9.31
CA LEU A 41 -0.82 -0.10 10.42
C LEU A 41 0.04 -1.34 10.23
N ASP A 42 1.21 -1.33 10.83
CA ASP A 42 2.08 -2.50 10.91
C ASP A 42 2.04 -3.15 12.30
N SER A 43 2.74 -4.28 12.45
CA SER A 43 2.81 -5.01 13.72
C SER A 43 3.54 -4.26 14.85
N HIS A 44 4.18 -3.11 14.56
CA HIS A 44 4.91 -2.31 15.54
C HIS A 44 4.09 -1.16 16.11
N ILE A 45 3.09 -0.67 15.36
CA ILE A 45 2.19 0.38 15.84
C ILE A 45 1.39 -0.14 17.04
N SER A 46 1.49 0.56 18.14
CA SER A 46 0.77 0.27 19.38
C SER A 46 -0.35 1.28 19.64
N ARG A 47 -1.23 0.95 20.57
CA ARG A 47 -2.27 1.86 21.04
C ARG A 47 -1.72 3.21 21.51
N ILE A 48 -0.56 3.19 22.19
CA ILE A 48 0.09 4.40 22.72
C ILE A 48 0.58 5.31 21.58
N ASP A 49 1.09 4.72 20.50
CA ASP A 49 1.57 5.49 19.34
C ASP A 49 0.41 6.20 18.63
N LEU A 50 -0.77 5.59 18.63
CA LEU A 50 -1.96 6.21 18.04
C LEU A 50 -2.61 7.25 18.94
N LEU A 51 -2.82 6.94 20.23
CA LEU A 51 -3.60 7.79 21.13
C LEU A 51 -2.75 8.89 21.78
N GLY A 52 -1.49 8.60 22.04
CA GLY A 52 -0.59 9.47 22.78
C GLY A 52 -0.09 8.84 24.07
N LYS A 53 0.82 9.53 24.72
CA LYS A 53 1.51 9.07 25.93
C LYS A 53 1.88 10.22 26.84
N ASP A 54 2.04 9.92 28.11
CA ASP A 54 2.64 10.85 29.04
C ASP A 54 4.14 11.01 28.73
N ALA A 55 4.58 12.24 28.58
CA ALA A 55 5.98 12.60 28.35
C ALA A 55 6.48 13.52 29.44
N ILE A 56 7.71 13.27 29.89
CA ILE A 56 8.38 14.14 30.85
C ILE A 56 9.03 15.28 30.08
N LYS A 57 8.61 16.51 30.36
CA LYS A 57 9.22 17.73 29.83
C LYS A 57 9.93 18.51 30.95
N LEU A 58 11.02 19.14 30.58
CA LEU A 58 11.68 20.11 31.44
C LEU A 58 11.11 21.50 31.17
N ASN A 59 10.44 22.07 32.16
CA ASN A 59 9.98 23.45 32.11
C ASN A 59 10.57 24.21 33.30
N ASP A 60 11.33 25.26 33.03
CA ASP A 60 12.04 26.08 34.03
C ASP A 60 12.87 25.24 35.05
N GLY A 61 13.56 24.20 34.58
CA GLY A 61 14.38 23.31 35.42
C GLY A 61 13.59 22.29 36.26
N LYS A 62 12.27 22.26 36.17
CA LYS A 62 11.41 21.28 36.85
C LYS A 62 10.90 20.23 35.83
N GLN A 63 10.91 18.98 36.24
CA GLN A 63 10.28 17.90 35.47
C GLN A 63 8.77 17.97 35.67
N ILE A 64 8.05 18.11 34.58
CA ILE A 64 6.59 18.01 34.55
C ILE A 64 6.18 16.87 33.62
N THR A 65 5.17 16.12 34.04
CA THR A 65 4.54 15.12 33.17
C THR A 65 3.42 15.79 32.38
N GLU A 66 3.50 15.74 31.06
CA GLU A 66 2.50 16.28 30.17
C GLU A 66 2.06 15.22 29.17
N PHE A 67 0.75 15.08 28.95
CA PHE A 67 0.24 14.18 27.92
C PHE A 67 0.55 14.73 26.53
N GLN A 68 1.30 13.95 25.75
CA GLN A 68 1.58 14.23 24.36
C GLN A 68 0.51 13.51 23.50
N GLU A 69 -0.38 14.29 22.92
CA GLU A 69 -1.45 13.77 22.06
C GLU A 69 -0.88 13.04 20.84
N GLY A 70 -1.45 11.88 20.53
CA GLY A 70 -1.10 11.07 19.34
C GLY A 70 -1.78 11.59 18.07
N LEU A 71 -1.40 10.99 16.96
CA LEU A 71 -1.88 11.43 15.64
C LEU A 71 -3.38 11.16 15.44
N LEU A 72 -3.95 10.12 16.05
CA LEU A 72 -5.37 9.78 15.91
C LEU A 72 -6.29 10.80 16.58
N PRO A 73 -6.14 11.16 17.85
CA PRO A 73 -6.94 12.19 18.49
C PRO A 73 -6.83 13.54 17.78
N TRP A 74 -5.62 13.91 17.37
CA TRP A 74 -5.41 15.13 16.59
C TRP A 74 -6.16 15.10 15.27
N SER A 75 -6.06 14.00 14.52
CA SER A 75 -6.73 13.86 13.21
C SER A 75 -8.24 13.99 13.33
N ILE A 76 -8.84 13.35 14.35
CA ILE A 76 -10.29 13.38 14.56
C ILE A 76 -10.79 14.81 14.82
N GLN A 77 -10.02 15.63 15.52
CA GLN A 77 -10.38 17.00 15.86
C GLN A 77 -10.19 18.01 14.71
N ASN A 78 -9.56 17.61 13.61
CA ASN A 78 -9.19 18.48 12.52
C ASN A 78 -9.91 18.12 11.20
N PRO A 79 -10.03 19.09 10.27
CA PRO A 79 -10.65 18.87 8.95
C PRO A 79 -9.71 18.10 8.00
N VAL A 80 -9.39 16.86 8.34
CA VAL A 80 -8.45 16.02 7.59
C VAL A 80 -9.10 14.72 7.11
N ALA A 81 -8.56 14.15 6.05
CA ALA A 81 -8.81 12.79 5.63
C ALA A 81 -7.73 11.88 6.25
N LEU A 82 -8.13 11.02 7.18
CA LEU A 82 -7.25 10.02 7.77
C LEU A 82 -7.33 8.73 6.95
N VAL A 83 -6.19 8.18 6.58
CA VAL A 83 -6.05 6.93 5.84
C VAL A 83 -5.30 5.92 6.69
N PHE A 84 -5.95 4.84 7.07
CA PHE A 84 -5.26 3.67 7.61
C PHE A 84 -4.80 2.79 6.46
N ASP A 85 -3.49 2.76 6.23
CA ASP A 85 -2.88 1.92 5.20
C ASP A 85 -2.54 0.55 5.79
N GLU A 86 -2.70 -0.51 4.98
CA GLU A 86 -2.50 -1.90 5.42
C GLU A 86 -3.34 -2.27 6.66
N TYR A 87 -4.62 -1.92 6.62
CA TYR A 87 -5.56 -2.11 7.72
C TYR A 87 -5.62 -3.56 8.23
N ASP A 88 -5.41 -4.53 7.36
CA ASP A 88 -5.36 -5.96 7.64
C ASP A 88 -4.08 -6.43 8.36
N ALA A 89 -3.06 -5.57 8.45
CA ALA A 89 -1.83 -5.84 9.22
C ALA A 89 -1.87 -5.27 10.65
N GLY A 90 -2.94 -4.53 11.00
CA GLY A 90 -3.08 -3.88 12.30
C GLY A 90 -3.19 -4.85 13.46
N ARG A 91 -2.54 -4.52 14.58
CA ARG A 91 -2.62 -5.30 15.83
C ARG A 91 -4.03 -5.26 16.41
N PRO A 92 -4.51 -6.34 17.06
CA PRO A 92 -5.86 -6.39 17.65
C PRO A 92 -6.16 -5.25 18.64
N ASP A 93 -5.20 -4.87 19.48
CA ASP A 93 -5.35 -3.77 20.46
C ASP A 93 -5.55 -2.41 19.78
N VAL A 94 -4.86 -2.16 18.67
CA VAL A 94 -5.02 -0.99 17.82
C VAL A 94 -6.37 -1.01 17.10
N MET A 95 -6.76 -2.16 16.58
CA MET A 95 -8.02 -2.33 15.87
C MET A 95 -9.24 -2.04 16.74
N PHE A 96 -9.21 -2.37 18.04
CA PHE A 96 -10.28 -2.00 18.98
C PHE A 96 -10.41 -0.49 19.18
N VAL A 97 -9.31 0.25 19.17
CA VAL A 97 -9.34 1.72 19.22
C VAL A 97 -9.97 2.29 17.96
N ILE A 98 -9.55 1.80 16.79
CA ILE A 98 -10.07 2.25 15.49
C ILE A 98 -11.56 1.92 15.35
N GLN A 99 -12.00 0.77 15.87
CA GLN A 99 -13.39 0.36 15.83
C GLN A 99 -14.33 1.42 16.42
N ARG A 100 -13.93 2.11 17.49
CA ARG A 100 -14.74 3.15 18.13
C ARG A 100 -15.00 4.35 17.23
N ILE A 101 -14.03 4.72 16.41
CA ILE A 101 -14.18 5.85 15.47
C ILE A 101 -14.91 5.48 14.17
N LEU A 102 -15.07 4.18 13.91
CA LEU A 102 -15.89 3.68 12.80
C LEU A 102 -17.39 3.76 13.09
N GLU A 103 -17.78 3.81 14.36
CA GLU A 103 -19.19 3.98 14.76
C GLU A 103 -19.83 5.23 14.14
N VAL A 104 -21.16 5.27 14.09
CA VAL A 104 -21.92 6.37 13.48
C VAL A 104 -21.55 7.73 14.08
N GLU A 105 -21.44 7.79 15.41
CA GLU A 105 -21.01 9.01 16.10
C GLU A 105 -19.50 9.23 16.05
N GLY A 106 -18.72 8.15 15.91
CA GLY A 106 -17.28 8.19 15.74
C GLY A 106 -16.48 8.82 16.88
N LYS A 107 -17.03 8.82 18.11
CA LYS A 107 -16.39 9.43 19.29
C LYS A 107 -15.20 8.62 19.77
N LEU A 108 -14.12 9.31 20.12
CA LEU A 108 -12.95 8.72 20.74
C LEU A 108 -12.90 9.08 22.22
N THR A 109 -12.80 8.06 23.10
CA THR A 109 -12.62 8.25 24.53
C THR A 109 -11.16 8.02 24.91
N LEU A 110 -10.51 9.05 25.44
CA LEU A 110 -9.18 8.97 26.05
C LEU A 110 -9.36 8.73 27.54
N LEU A 111 -9.29 7.46 27.97
CA LEU A 111 -9.55 7.06 29.36
C LEU A 111 -8.54 7.71 30.31
N ASP A 112 -7.27 7.73 29.94
CA ASP A 112 -6.18 8.27 30.77
C ASP A 112 -6.31 9.79 31.01
N GLN A 113 -7.04 10.47 30.11
CA GLN A 113 -7.32 11.91 30.18
C GLN A 113 -8.75 12.24 30.60
N ASN A 114 -9.57 11.22 30.86
CA ASN A 114 -11.02 11.39 31.10
C ASN A 114 -11.70 12.33 30.10
N LYS A 115 -11.30 12.22 28.83
CA LYS A 115 -11.74 13.13 27.74
C LYS A 115 -12.46 12.36 26.64
N ILE A 116 -13.57 12.91 26.19
CA ILE A 116 -14.29 12.44 24.99
C ILE A 116 -14.05 13.43 23.85
N ILE A 117 -13.54 12.92 22.74
CA ILE A 117 -13.26 13.69 21.53
C ILE A 117 -14.36 13.42 20.51
N ASN A 118 -15.03 14.48 20.06
CA ASN A 118 -15.99 14.42 18.98
C ASN A 118 -15.28 14.69 17.64
N PRO A 119 -15.62 13.96 16.57
CA PRO A 119 -15.06 14.21 15.26
C PRO A 119 -15.41 15.61 14.73
N HIS A 120 -14.43 16.25 14.10
CA HIS A 120 -14.68 17.44 13.32
C HIS A 120 -15.66 17.14 12.17
N SER A 121 -16.56 18.03 11.83
CA SER A 121 -17.57 17.83 10.78
C SER A 121 -16.96 17.49 9.39
N SER A 122 -15.76 17.99 9.15
CA SER A 122 -14.98 17.71 7.94
C SER A 122 -13.94 16.59 8.12
N PHE A 123 -13.94 15.85 9.22
CA PHE A 123 -13.11 14.66 9.36
C PHE A 123 -13.59 13.55 8.42
N ARG A 124 -12.68 12.89 7.72
CA ARG A 124 -12.98 11.78 6.81
C ARG A 124 -12.07 10.59 7.12
N LEU A 125 -12.59 9.38 6.93
CA LEU A 125 -11.88 8.17 7.27
C LEU A 125 -11.88 7.18 6.11
N PHE A 126 -10.67 6.74 5.76
CA PHE A 126 -10.40 5.77 4.71
C PHE A 126 -9.48 4.66 5.23
N ALA A 127 -9.51 3.52 4.58
CA ALA A 127 -8.51 2.47 4.77
C ALA A 127 -8.12 1.81 3.46
N THR A 128 -6.96 1.17 3.46
CA THR A 128 -6.55 0.25 2.41
C THR A 128 -6.25 -1.11 3.00
N THR A 129 -6.46 -2.17 2.22
CA THR A 129 -6.18 -3.55 2.62
C THR A 129 -5.68 -4.35 1.43
N ASN A 130 -4.85 -5.35 1.67
CA ASN A 130 -4.37 -6.26 0.64
C ASN A 130 -5.23 -7.53 0.56
N THR A 131 -5.93 -7.86 1.64
CA THR A 131 -6.82 -9.03 1.74
C THR A 131 -8.27 -8.57 1.92
N VAL A 132 -9.22 -9.51 1.78
CA VAL A 132 -10.66 -9.25 2.03
C VAL A 132 -10.98 -9.24 3.54
N GLY A 133 -9.97 -9.19 4.40
CA GLY A 133 -10.16 -9.33 5.85
C GLY A 133 -10.31 -10.77 6.32
N LEU A 134 -10.14 -11.76 5.44
CA LEU A 134 -10.20 -13.19 5.76
C LEU A 134 -8.83 -13.75 6.20
N GLY A 135 -7.82 -12.89 6.29
CA GLY A 135 -6.43 -13.30 6.46
C GLY A 135 -5.81 -13.77 5.16
N ASP A 136 -4.54 -14.12 5.23
CA ASP A 136 -3.81 -14.62 4.07
C ASP A 136 -4.06 -16.12 3.86
N MET A 137 -4.97 -16.46 2.96
CA MET A 137 -5.19 -17.85 2.55
C MET A 137 -4.17 -18.32 1.49
N THR A 138 -3.35 -17.41 0.96
CA THR A 138 -2.43 -17.69 -0.16
C THR A 138 -0.96 -17.76 0.25
N GLY A 139 -0.62 -17.43 1.50
CA GLY A 139 0.76 -17.38 1.99
C GLY A 139 1.57 -16.17 1.50
N LEU A 140 0.93 -15.20 0.82
CA LEU A 140 1.59 -14.09 0.15
C LEU A 140 1.68 -12.82 0.98
N TYR A 141 0.80 -12.69 1.94
CA TYR A 141 0.69 -11.53 2.81
C TYR A 141 0.98 -11.93 4.26
N HIS A 142 2.20 -12.45 4.51
CA HIS A 142 2.64 -12.76 5.86
C HIS A 142 2.47 -11.54 6.77
N GLY A 143 1.79 -11.73 7.89
CA GLY A 143 1.50 -10.65 8.85
C GLY A 143 0.11 -10.04 8.73
N THR A 144 -0.69 -10.36 7.70
CA THR A 144 -2.11 -9.99 7.68
C THR A 144 -2.91 -10.87 8.64
N GLN A 145 -3.86 -10.24 9.34
CA GLN A 145 -4.72 -10.92 10.31
C GLN A 145 -6.15 -10.98 9.78
N GLN A 146 -6.93 -11.93 10.30
CA GLN A 146 -8.36 -11.91 10.07
C GLN A 146 -8.97 -10.70 10.77
N ILE A 147 -9.65 -9.86 10.00
CA ILE A 147 -10.40 -8.74 10.53
C ILE A 147 -11.72 -9.28 11.10
N ASN A 148 -12.05 -8.87 12.30
CA ASN A 148 -13.34 -9.22 12.91
C ASN A 148 -14.48 -8.73 12.00
N GLN A 149 -15.46 -9.62 11.74
CA GLN A 149 -16.60 -9.31 10.87
C GLN A 149 -17.36 -8.06 11.33
N GLY A 150 -17.50 -7.85 12.65
CA GLY A 150 -18.12 -6.65 13.18
C GLY A 150 -17.34 -5.36 12.87
N GLN A 151 -16.03 -5.43 12.67
CA GLN A 151 -15.24 -4.28 12.19
C GLN A 151 -15.44 -4.05 10.70
N MET A 152 -15.50 -5.13 9.90
CA MET A 152 -15.78 -5.02 8.47
C MET A 152 -17.14 -4.42 8.18
N ASP A 153 -18.16 -4.76 8.95
CA ASP A 153 -19.53 -4.22 8.83
C ASP A 153 -19.60 -2.70 9.04
N ARG A 154 -18.65 -2.12 9.76
CA ARG A 154 -18.58 -0.68 10.00
C ARG A 154 -17.99 0.13 8.82
N TRP A 155 -17.38 -0.53 7.88
CA TRP A 155 -16.96 0.09 6.62
C TRP A 155 -18.15 0.17 5.67
N HIS A 156 -18.67 1.38 5.44
CA HIS A 156 -19.88 1.58 4.65
C HIS A 156 -19.71 1.28 3.17
N ILE A 157 -18.48 1.40 2.64
CA ILE A 157 -18.13 1.17 1.25
C ILE A 157 -16.84 0.36 1.21
N LEU A 158 -16.91 -0.82 0.62
CA LEU A 158 -15.76 -1.62 0.25
C LEU A 158 -15.63 -1.61 -1.27
N SER A 159 -14.49 -1.19 -1.79
CA SER A 159 -14.21 -1.15 -3.22
C SER A 159 -12.92 -1.90 -3.55
N THR A 160 -12.96 -2.68 -4.62
CA THR A 160 -11.77 -3.40 -5.10
C THR A 160 -11.08 -2.61 -6.19
N LEU A 161 -9.77 -2.43 -6.05
CA LEU A 161 -8.90 -1.79 -7.03
C LEU A 161 -7.96 -2.83 -7.65
N ASN A 162 -8.19 -3.16 -8.91
CA ASN A 162 -7.36 -4.07 -9.67
C ASN A 162 -6.25 -3.33 -10.44
N TYR A 163 -5.37 -4.10 -11.09
CA TYR A 163 -4.39 -3.52 -12.00
C TYR A 163 -5.09 -2.82 -13.17
N LEU A 164 -4.46 -1.76 -13.66
CA LEU A 164 -4.93 -1.01 -14.82
C LEU A 164 -4.81 -1.85 -16.11
N ASP A 165 -5.65 -1.53 -17.09
CA ASP A 165 -5.43 -2.01 -18.44
C ASP A 165 -4.04 -1.63 -18.97
N PRO A 166 -3.37 -2.46 -19.78
CA PRO A 166 -2.02 -2.19 -20.26
C PRO A 166 -1.84 -0.82 -20.93
N SER A 167 -2.87 -0.33 -21.63
CA SER A 167 -2.84 0.99 -22.27
C SER A 167 -2.87 2.15 -21.28
N GLN A 168 -3.54 1.99 -20.16
CA GLN A 168 -3.61 2.95 -19.08
C GLN A 168 -2.34 2.90 -18.23
N GLU A 169 -1.87 1.68 -17.93
CA GLU A 169 -0.62 1.47 -17.20
C GLU A 169 0.56 2.09 -17.95
N LEU A 170 0.61 1.93 -19.29
CA LEU A 170 1.63 2.56 -20.13
C LEU A 170 1.67 4.08 -19.94
N LYS A 171 0.54 4.75 -19.89
CA LYS A 171 0.47 6.20 -19.65
C LYS A 171 1.07 6.58 -18.29
N VAL A 172 0.74 5.80 -17.26
CA VAL A 172 1.25 6.02 -15.89
C VAL A 172 2.77 5.80 -15.84
N VAL A 173 3.25 4.66 -16.37
CA VAL A 173 4.69 4.33 -16.40
C VAL A 173 5.47 5.38 -17.18
N MET A 174 5.01 5.75 -18.37
CA MET A 174 5.64 6.79 -19.21
C MET A 174 5.70 8.15 -18.51
N SER A 175 4.65 8.53 -17.77
CA SER A 175 4.63 9.77 -17.00
C SER A 175 5.68 9.80 -15.87
N LYS A 176 6.05 8.64 -15.34
CA LYS A 176 7.10 8.51 -14.31
C LYS A 176 8.50 8.34 -14.87
N LEU A 177 8.59 7.88 -16.12
CA LEU A 177 9.85 7.66 -16.85
C LEU A 177 10.11 8.76 -17.88
N ASN A 178 9.89 10.03 -17.54
CA ASN A 178 9.92 11.19 -18.43
C ASN A 178 11.18 11.31 -19.32
N ASN A 179 12.25 10.63 -18.98
CA ASN A 179 13.53 10.67 -19.71
C ASN A 179 13.70 9.51 -20.71
N LEU A 180 12.79 8.53 -20.74
CA LEU A 180 12.77 7.44 -21.70
C LEU A 180 11.81 7.81 -22.86
N LYS A 181 12.13 8.88 -23.59
CA LYS A 181 11.35 9.34 -24.75
C LYS A 181 11.78 8.61 -26.02
N GLY A 182 10.89 8.55 -27.02
CA GLY A 182 11.10 7.91 -28.31
C GLY A 182 10.37 6.58 -28.47
N GLU A 183 10.01 6.23 -29.70
CA GLU A 183 9.19 5.03 -29.99
C GLU A 183 9.88 3.73 -29.57
N LYS A 184 11.22 3.64 -29.71
CA LYS A 184 11.99 2.46 -29.26
C LYS A 184 11.84 2.22 -27.75
N ASN A 185 11.98 3.26 -26.94
CA ASN A 185 11.83 3.15 -25.49
C ASN A 185 10.38 2.85 -25.09
N LYS A 186 9.42 3.42 -25.81
CA LYS A 186 8.00 3.14 -25.60
C LYS A 186 7.66 1.67 -25.88
N GLU A 187 8.27 1.07 -26.92
CA GLU A 187 8.08 -0.35 -27.20
C GLU A 187 8.70 -1.23 -26.12
N ILE A 188 9.88 -0.89 -25.62
CA ILE A 188 10.50 -1.58 -24.46
C ILE A 188 9.56 -1.53 -23.25
N ILE A 189 8.99 -0.37 -22.94
CA ILE A 189 8.08 -0.23 -21.79
C ILE A 189 6.78 -1.02 -22.00
N LYS A 190 6.25 -1.09 -23.23
CA LYS A 190 5.10 -1.96 -23.52
C LYS A 190 5.43 -3.43 -23.26
N ASN A 191 6.60 -3.90 -23.65
CA ASN A 191 7.05 -5.26 -23.40
C ASN A 191 7.28 -5.52 -21.91
N MET A 192 7.79 -4.54 -21.14
CA MET A 192 7.87 -4.63 -19.68
C MET A 192 6.48 -4.82 -19.05
N ILE A 193 5.47 -4.06 -19.52
CA ILE A 193 4.08 -4.18 -19.03
C ILE A 193 3.47 -5.52 -19.45
N LYS A 194 3.76 -5.99 -20.68
CA LYS A 194 3.33 -7.30 -21.16
C LYS A 194 3.86 -8.42 -20.26
N LEU A 195 5.15 -8.36 -19.91
CA LEU A 195 5.76 -9.29 -18.97
C LEU A 195 5.11 -9.20 -17.58
N ALA A 196 4.89 -7.99 -17.06
CA ALA A 196 4.20 -7.80 -15.80
C ALA A 196 2.81 -8.45 -15.80
N ASN A 197 2.06 -8.36 -16.91
CA ASN A 197 0.76 -9.03 -17.03
C ASN A 197 0.88 -10.55 -17.05
N LEU A 198 1.91 -11.12 -17.69
CA LEU A 198 2.15 -12.56 -17.64
C LEU A 198 2.42 -13.02 -16.19
N THR A 199 3.22 -12.28 -15.43
CA THR A 199 3.44 -12.62 -14.02
C THR A 199 2.17 -12.52 -13.19
N ARG A 200 1.28 -11.55 -13.45
CA ARG A 200 0.00 -11.40 -12.75
C ARG A 200 -0.97 -12.54 -13.08
N VAL A 201 -0.97 -13.01 -14.31
CA VAL A 201 -1.79 -14.17 -14.75
C VAL A 201 -1.22 -15.45 -14.11
N GLY A 202 0.09 -15.68 -14.20
CA GLY A 202 0.73 -16.84 -13.57
C GLY A 202 0.49 -16.89 -12.07
N PHE A 203 0.55 -15.73 -11.41
CA PHE A 203 0.19 -15.59 -10.00
C PHE A 203 -1.28 -15.96 -9.71
N ALA A 204 -2.21 -15.44 -10.50
CA ALA A 204 -3.64 -15.74 -10.33
C ALA A 204 -3.96 -17.23 -10.55
N ASN A 205 -3.18 -17.90 -11.40
CA ASN A 205 -3.30 -19.33 -11.68
C ASN A 205 -2.58 -20.21 -10.62
N GLY A 206 -1.73 -19.62 -9.78
CA GLY A 206 -0.90 -20.35 -8.82
C GLY A 206 0.38 -20.95 -9.42
N ASP A 207 0.78 -20.54 -10.62
CA ASP A 207 2.00 -20.99 -11.29
C ASP A 207 3.26 -20.39 -10.66
N ILE A 208 3.14 -19.17 -10.13
CA ILE A 208 4.20 -18.41 -9.45
C ILE A 208 3.64 -17.68 -8.23
N SER A 209 4.46 -17.46 -7.21
CA SER A 209 4.10 -16.71 -6.00
C SER A 209 4.47 -15.23 -6.08
N THR A 210 5.34 -14.86 -7.02
CA THR A 210 5.85 -13.50 -7.18
C THR A 210 5.21 -12.82 -8.37
N LEU A 211 4.67 -11.62 -8.18
CA LEU A 211 4.07 -10.84 -9.28
C LEU A 211 4.72 -9.47 -9.43
N MET A 212 4.70 -8.96 -10.66
CA MET A 212 5.23 -7.64 -10.99
C MET A 212 4.14 -6.58 -10.94
N SER A 213 4.22 -5.68 -9.97
CA SER A 213 3.32 -4.52 -9.85
C SER A 213 3.74 -3.37 -10.78
N PRO A 214 2.86 -2.37 -11.02
CA PRO A 214 3.24 -1.16 -11.76
C PRO A 214 4.43 -0.42 -11.13
N ARG A 215 4.58 -0.48 -9.79
CA ARG A 215 5.75 0.06 -9.08
C ARG A 215 7.04 -0.65 -9.51
N THR A 216 6.98 -1.95 -9.64
CA THR A 216 8.12 -2.77 -10.10
C THR A 216 8.48 -2.44 -11.55
N VAL A 217 7.50 -2.26 -12.44
CA VAL A 217 7.73 -1.85 -13.84
C VAL A 217 8.42 -0.48 -13.90
N ILE A 218 7.97 0.49 -13.08
CA ILE A 218 8.60 1.81 -13.00
C ILE A 218 10.05 1.70 -12.51
N SER A 219 10.29 0.92 -11.45
CA SER A 219 11.65 0.68 -10.91
C SER A 219 12.55 0.02 -11.94
N TRP A 220 12.02 -0.96 -12.71
CA TRP A 220 12.77 -1.58 -13.80
C TRP A 220 13.14 -0.57 -14.88
N GLY A 221 12.21 0.27 -15.32
CA GLY A 221 12.50 1.33 -16.28
C GLY A 221 13.56 2.33 -15.77
N GLN A 222 13.55 2.63 -14.46
CA GLN A 222 14.57 3.47 -13.83
C GLN A 222 15.95 2.78 -13.82
N ASN A 223 16.00 1.51 -13.45
CA ASN A 223 17.22 0.71 -13.45
C ASN A 223 17.76 0.50 -14.88
N PHE A 224 16.89 0.28 -15.86
CA PHE A 224 17.28 0.22 -17.27
C PHE A 224 17.98 1.49 -17.73
N LYS A 225 17.54 2.65 -17.26
CA LYS A 225 18.21 3.92 -17.54
C LYS A 225 19.61 3.99 -16.93
N ILE A 226 19.83 3.41 -15.75
CA ILE A 226 21.11 3.41 -15.03
C ILE A 226 22.09 2.43 -15.68
N PHE A 227 21.67 1.19 -15.80
CA PHE A 227 22.55 0.10 -16.27
C PHE A 227 22.65 0.01 -17.80
N LYS A 228 21.69 0.58 -18.53
CA LYS A 228 21.58 0.56 -20.00
C LYS A 228 21.57 -0.84 -20.61
N ASP A 229 21.39 -1.83 -19.81
CA ASP A 229 21.22 -3.23 -20.18
C ASP A 229 19.89 -3.75 -19.66
N LEU A 230 19.11 -4.38 -20.54
CA LEU A 230 17.74 -4.81 -20.24
C LEU A 230 17.72 -6.01 -19.31
N VAL A 231 18.60 -6.99 -19.55
CA VAL A 231 18.67 -8.23 -18.77
C VAL A 231 19.19 -7.94 -17.37
N THR A 232 20.31 -7.22 -17.26
CA THR A 232 20.87 -6.83 -15.95
C THR A 232 19.86 -6.04 -15.14
N SER A 233 19.19 -5.06 -15.74
CA SER A 233 18.19 -4.26 -15.03
C SER A 233 16.96 -5.09 -14.59
N PHE A 234 16.55 -6.08 -15.37
CA PHE A 234 15.48 -7.00 -15.04
C PHE A 234 15.88 -7.90 -13.86
N ASN A 235 17.05 -8.53 -13.96
CA ASN A 235 17.56 -9.41 -12.91
C ASN A 235 17.63 -8.70 -11.55
N LEU A 236 18.24 -7.51 -11.53
CA LEU A 236 18.38 -6.69 -10.32
C LEU A 236 17.05 -6.16 -9.78
N THR A 237 16.06 -5.93 -10.64
CA THR A 237 14.78 -5.38 -10.21
C THR A 237 13.80 -6.45 -9.76
N PHE A 238 13.75 -7.58 -10.45
CA PHE A 238 12.68 -8.55 -10.26
C PHE A 238 13.19 -10.00 -10.11
N LEU A 239 13.95 -10.54 -11.05
CA LEU A 239 14.28 -11.96 -11.08
C LEU A 239 15.02 -12.45 -9.82
N ASN A 240 15.91 -11.64 -9.27
CA ASN A 240 16.63 -11.95 -8.03
C ASN A 240 15.75 -11.97 -6.75
N LYS A 241 14.50 -11.51 -6.86
CA LYS A 241 13.52 -11.55 -5.76
C LYS A 241 12.62 -12.78 -5.83
N CYS A 242 12.70 -13.53 -6.92
CA CYS A 242 11.88 -14.69 -7.18
C CYS A 242 12.53 -15.95 -6.59
N ASP A 243 11.70 -16.92 -6.22
CA ASP A 243 12.17 -18.23 -5.80
C ASP A 243 12.88 -18.91 -6.99
N ASP A 244 13.88 -19.74 -6.70
CA ASP A 244 14.67 -20.43 -7.73
C ASP A 244 13.79 -21.30 -8.65
N ILE A 245 12.75 -21.90 -8.12
CA ILE A 245 11.77 -22.70 -8.88
C ILE A 245 11.03 -21.82 -9.90
N GLU A 246 10.72 -20.57 -9.57
CA GLU A 246 9.96 -19.65 -10.42
C GLU A 246 10.82 -18.97 -11.48
N LYS A 247 12.14 -18.88 -11.25
CA LYS A 247 13.07 -18.18 -12.17
C LYS A 247 13.01 -18.69 -13.59
N SER A 248 12.85 -20.01 -13.76
CA SER A 248 12.75 -20.64 -15.09
C SER A 248 11.48 -20.17 -15.82
N ILE A 249 10.33 -20.16 -15.15
CA ILE A 249 9.05 -19.71 -15.72
C ILE A 249 9.11 -18.22 -16.06
N ILE A 250 9.68 -17.43 -15.17
CA ILE A 250 9.79 -15.98 -15.34
C ILE A 250 10.77 -15.63 -16.47
N SER A 251 11.87 -16.39 -16.63
CA SER A 251 12.80 -16.26 -17.75
C SER A 251 12.13 -16.58 -19.08
N GLU A 252 11.27 -17.61 -19.12
CA GLU A 252 10.45 -17.90 -20.30
C GLU A 252 9.48 -16.76 -20.63
N TYR A 253 8.83 -16.16 -19.62
CA TYR A 253 7.98 -14.97 -19.85
C TYR A 253 8.79 -13.81 -20.40
N PHE A 254 10.03 -13.60 -19.92
CA PHE A 254 10.92 -12.57 -20.45
C PHE A 254 11.27 -12.83 -21.92
N GLN A 255 11.67 -14.04 -22.27
CA GLN A 255 11.99 -14.43 -23.64
C GLN A 255 10.81 -14.22 -24.58
N ARG A 256 9.60 -14.59 -24.16
CA ARG A 256 8.36 -14.33 -24.95
C ARG A 256 8.06 -12.86 -25.22
N CYS A 257 8.54 -11.96 -24.34
CA CYS A 257 8.28 -10.53 -24.47
C CYS A 257 9.38 -9.78 -25.20
N PHE A 258 10.63 -10.23 -25.09
CA PHE A 258 11.80 -9.50 -25.58
C PHE A 258 12.63 -10.24 -26.63
N ASP A 259 12.32 -11.52 -26.88
CA ASP A 259 13.09 -12.41 -27.78
C ASP A 259 14.59 -12.52 -27.38
N ILE A 260 14.86 -12.49 -26.08
CA ILE A 260 16.17 -12.59 -25.46
C ILE A 260 16.12 -13.70 -24.40
N GLU A 261 17.04 -14.66 -24.49
CA GLU A 261 17.25 -15.66 -23.46
C GLU A 261 18.01 -15.08 -22.27
N ILE A 262 17.54 -15.40 -21.06
CA ILE A 262 18.28 -15.12 -19.83
C ILE A 262 19.02 -16.39 -19.44
N ASP A 263 20.34 -16.31 -19.43
CA ASP A 263 21.17 -17.38 -18.89
C ASP A 263 20.93 -17.46 -17.39
N ASN A 264 20.13 -18.44 -16.99
CA ASN A 264 19.94 -18.79 -15.56
C ASN A 264 21.21 -19.55 -15.12
N GLY A 265 22.34 -18.85 -15.05
CA GLY A 265 23.60 -19.46 -14.69
C GLY A 265 23.40 -20.37 -13.49
N GLU A 266 23.52 -21.67 -13.67
CA GLU A 266 23.74 -22.61 -12.58
C GLU A 266 24.85 -22.00 -11.74
N SER A 267 24.56 -21.72 -10.49
CA SER A 267 25.55 -21.25 -9.53
C SER A 267 26.71 -22.24 -9.55
N GLY A 268 27.77 -21.87 -10.27
CA GLY A 268 29.01 -22.62 -10.23
C GLY A 268 29.40 -22.79 -8.78
N SER A 269 29.40 -24.03 -8.33
CA SER A 269 29.99 -24.44 -7.10
C SER A 269 31.40 -23.86 -7.04
N ALA A 270 31.57 -22.81 -6.25
CA ALA A 270 32.91 -22.38 -5.87
C ALA A 270 33.54 -23.49 -5.05
N SER A 271 34.46 -24.19 -5.68
CA SER A 271 35.42 -25.07 -5.05
C SER A 271 36.37 -24.32 -4.12
#